data_9adcbbc6f1e456c3c45b5063712a0912
#
_entry.id   9adcbbc6f1e456c3c45b5063712a0912
#
_cell.length_a   1.000
_cell.length_b   1.000
_cell.length_c   1.000
_cell.angle_alpha   90.00
_cell.angle_beta   90.00
_cell.angle_gamma   90.00
#
_symmetry.space_group_name_H-M   'P 1'
#
loop_
_entity.id
_entity.type
_entity.pdbx_description
1 polymer ?
#
loop_
_entity_poly.entity_id
_entity_poly.type
_entity_poly.pdbx_seq_one_letter_code
_entity_poly.pdbx_strand_id
1 'polypeptide(L)'
;MKTVFVLGAGFSKEAGAPMQAEIMEEIFKIRKEDPSYFNGSEFRLFENLLIKQLYYKRSQFKYIQIEDIFTPLDRCLADNIQFRGLSIEQMIKTRDAIFNIIGMAIKEILNRKRKSKEYIDNFARYLVGKCSKRLGGNYRLNDPVSVISTNWDILLDNSIYNHIQQSFPQRAVVDYCCYISSLEEKD
;
A
#
# COMPACT_ATOMS: atom_id res chain seq x y z
N MET A 1 6.31 29.53 -0.01
CA MET A 1 7.17 28.43 -0.46
C MET A 1 6.38 27.13 -0.31
N LYS A 2 6.32 26.29 -1.34
CA LYS A 2 5.66 24.97 -1.28
C LYS A 2 6.74 23.90 -1.06
N THR A 3 6.47 22.95 -0.20
CA THR A 3 7.39 21.85 0.14
C THR A 3 6.75 20.51 -0.24
N VAL A 4 7.50 19.66 -0.92
CA VAL A 4 7.08 18.27 -1.23
C VAL A 4 7.99 17.32 -0.46
N PHE A 5 7.39 16.43 0.31
CA PHE A 5 8.07 15.33 0.98
C PHE A 5 7.91 14.06 0.15
N VAL A 6 9.00 13.36 -0.11
CA VAL A 6 8.97 12.06 -0.80
C VAL A 6 9.41 11.00 0.20
N LEU A 7 8.53 10.06 0.48
CA LEU A 7 8.71 9.02 1.50
C LEU A 7 8.74 7.65 0.83
N GLY A 8 9.77 6.88 1.13
CA GLY A 8 9.90 5.48 0.76
C GLY A 8 9.78 4.55 1.97
N ALA A 9 9.84 3.24 1.76
CA ALA A 9 9.65 2.21 2.79
C ALA A 9 10.58 2.38 4.00
N GLY A 10 11.75 3.00 3.84
CA GLY A 10 12.66 3.34 4.93
C GLY A 10 12.04 4.26 5.98
N PHE A 11 11.08 5.11 5.60
CA PHE A 11 10.39 5.99 6.54
C PHE A 11 9.60 5.19 7.60
N SER A 12 8.98 4.10 7.22
CA SER A 12 8.18 3.27 8.15
C SER A 12 8.96 2.14 8.81
N LYS A 13 10.22 1.92 8.42
CA LYS A 13 11.04 0.80 8.92
C LYS A 13 11.27 0.83 10.43
N GLU A 14 11.57 1.99 10.98
CA GLU A 14 11.78 2.15 12.43
C GLU A 14 10.48 1.90 13.22
N ALA A 15 9.32 2.16 12.63
CA ALA A 15 8.01 1.81 13.21
C ALA A 15 7.68 0.31 13.06
N GLY A 16 8.56 -0.48 12.45
CA GLY A 16 8.43 -1.93 12.33
C GLY A 16 7.86 -2.42 11.02
N ALA A 17 7.53 -1.53 10.06
CA ALA A 17 7.09 -1.96 8.74
C ALA A 17 8.21 -2.73 8.01
N PRO A 18 7.87 -3.78 7.24
CA PRO A 18 8.85 -4.52 6.47
C PRO A 18 9.34 -3.68 5.29
N MET A 19 10.61 -3.86 4.94
CA MET A 19 11.10 -3.42 3.64
C MET A 19 10.50 -4.32 2.55
N GLN A 20 10.38 -3.80 1.33
CA GLN A 20 9.80 -4.53 0.21
C GLN A 20 10.45 -5.89 -0.03
N ALA A 21 11.78 -5.98 0.07
CA ALA A 21 12.52 -7.24 -0.06
C ALA A 21 12.24 -8.25 1.07
N GLU A 22 11.67 -7.82 2.19
CA GLU A 22 11.36 -8.67 3.35
C GLU A 22 9.94 -9.25 3.28
N ILE A 23 9.05 -8.66 2.48
CA ILE A 23 7.61 -8.99 2.49
C ILE A 23 7.36 -10.44 2.11
N MET A 24 8.02 -10.93 1.07
CA MET A 24 7.81 -12.31 0.61
C MET A 24 8.25 -13.34 1.65
N GLU A 25 9.40 -13.13 2.29
CA GLU A 25 9.87 -14.00 3.36
C GLU A 25 8.88 -14.02 4.53
N GLU A 26 8.41 -12.86 4.96
CA GLU A 26 7.46 -12.74 6.07
C GLU A 26 6.09 -13.36 5.74
N ILE A 27 5.57 -13.24 4.51
CA ILE A 27 4.34 -13.91 4.08
C ILE A 27 4.45 -15.42 4.29
N PHE A 28 5.51 -16.04 3.79
CA PHE A 28 5.68 -17.49 3.91
C PHE A 28 6.01 -17.95 5.33
N LYS A 29 6.65 -17.11 6.12
CA LYS A 29 6.88 -17.33 7.55
C LYS A 29 5.55 -17.32 8.32
N ILE A 30 4.72 -16.30 8.15
CA ILE A 30 3.38 -16.22 8.77
C ILE A 30 2.55 -17.44 8.36
N ARG A 31 2.52 -17.79 7.08
CA ARG A 31 1.80 -18.96 6.57
C ARG A 31 2.26 -20.28 7.18
N LYS A 32 3.56 -20.40 7.45
CA LYS A 32 4.13 -21.60 8.09
C LYS A 32 3.76 -21.66 9.58
N GLU A 33 3.75 -20.53 10.27
CA GLU A 33 3.43 -20.43 11.70
C GLU A 33 1.92 -20.59 11.96
N ASP A 34 1.09 -19.97 11.12
CA ASP A 34 -0.38 -20.11 11.16
C ASP A 34 -0.93 -20.38 9.74
N PRO A 35 -1.16 -21.65 9.39
CA PRO A 35 -1.73 -22.02 8.10
C PRO A 35 -3.14 -21.46 7.83
N SER A 36 -3.84 -21.00 8.84
CA SER A 36 -5.19 -20.43 8.71
C SER A 36 -5.23 -18.91 8.58
N TYR A 37 -4.10 -18.22 8.83
CA TYR A 37 -4.03 -16.77 8.88
C TYR A 37 -4.50 -16.11 7.57
N PHE A 38 -4.04 -16.61 6.43
CA PHE A 38 -4.47 -16.14 5.12
C PHE A 38 -5.65 -16.94 4.60
N ASN A 39 -6.55 -16.31 3.85
CA ASN A 39 -7.61 -17.02 3.14
C ASN A 39 -7.00 -18.11 2.23
N GLY A 40 -7.42 -19.35 2.45
CA GLY A 40 -6.83 -20.51 1.77
C GLY A 40 -7.05 -20.52 0.26
N SER A 41 -8.14 -19.92 -0.27
CA SER A 41 -8.39 -19.80 -1.70
C SER A 41 -7.50 -18.72 -2.33
N GLU A 42 -7.35 -17.57 -1.69
CA GLU A 42 -6.47 -16.49 -2.14
C GLU A 42 -5.00 -16.94 -2.13
N PHE A 43 -4.59 -17.61 -1.06
CA PHE A 43 -3.22 -18.11 -0.95
C PHE A 43 -2.90 -19.16 -2.03
N ARG A 44 -3.89 -20.00 -2.41
CA ARG A 44 -3.73 -20.94 -3.54
C ARG A 44 -3.59 -20.24 -4.88
N LEU A 45 -4.33 -19.16 -5.13
CA LEU A 45 -4.15 -18.34 -6.34
C LEU A 45 -2.74 -17.79 -6.41
N PHE A 46 -2.24 -17.26 -5.30
CA PHE A 46 -0.90 -16.73 -5.18
C PHE A 46 0.18 -17.81 -5.45
N GLU A 47 0.13 -18.96 -4.74
CA GLU A 47 1.10 -20.05 -4.96
C GLU A 47 1.03 -20.60 -6.39
N ASN A 48 -0.16 -20.72 -6.98
CA ASN A 48 -0.32 -21.16 -8.37
C ASN A 48 0.35 -20.19 -9.34
N LEU A 49 0.18 -18.88 -9.15
CA LEU A 49 0.86 -17.88 -9.96
C LEU A 49 2.38 -18.08 -9.90
N LEU A 50 2.94 -18.19 -8.69
CA LEU A 50 4.39 -18.36 -8.52
C LEU A 50 4.91 -19.62 -9.19
N ILE A 51 4.21 -20.75 -9.05
CA ILE A 51 4.68 -22.05 -9.51
C ILE A 51 4.37 -22.26 -11.01
N LYS A 52 3.11 -22.02 -11.43
CA LYS A 52 2.63 -22.40 -12.77
C LYS A 52 2.87 -21.34 -13.82
N GLN A 53 2.76 -20.07 -13.46
CA GLN A 53 2.90 -18.97 -14.40
C GLN A 53 4.28 -18.35 -14.39
N LEU A 54 4.87 -18.16 -13.19
CA LEU A 54 6.20 -17.55 -13.05
C LEU A 54 7.33 -18.58 -12.95
N TYR A 55 6.99 -19.88 -12.82
CA TYR A 55 7.93 -21.02 -12.77
C TYR A 55 8.97 -20.97 -11.64
N TYR A 56 8.64 -20.30 -10.53
CA TYR A 56 9.49 -20.32 -9.35
C TYR A 56 9.37 -21.65 -8.58
N LYS A 57 10.49 -22.11 -8.06
CA LYS A 57 10.50 -23.21 -7.09
C LYS A 57 10.18 -22.67 -5.70
N ARG A 58 9.55 -23.47 -4.84
CA ARG A 58 9.20 -23.08 -3.45
C ARG A 58 10.40 -22.55 -2.64
N SER A 59 11.59 -23.09 -2.86
CA SER A 59 12.84 -22.63 -2.23
C SER A 59 13.25 -21.20 -2.59
N GLN A 60 12.71 -20.67 -3.69
CA GLN A 60 13.02 -19.34 -4.21
C GLN A 60 12.03 -18.27 -3.70
N PHE A 61 10.88 -18.66 -3.17
CA PHE A 61 9.77 -17.74 -2.85
C PHE A 61 10.18 -16.56 -1.97
N LYS A 62 11.04 -16.79 -0.98
CA LYS A 62 11.52 -15.73 -0.08
C LYS A 62 12.43 -14.69 -0.74
N TYR A 63 12.92 -14.97 -1.95
CA TYR A 63 13.83 -14.07 -2.68
C TYR A 63 13.14 -13.31 -3.82
N ILE A 64 11.85 -13.61 -4.08
CA ILE A 64 11.09 -12.97 -5.15
C ILE A 64 10.80 -11.53 -4.73
N GLN A 65 11.02 -10.59 -5.63
CA GLN A 65 10.59 -9.21 -5.42
C GLN A 65 9.11 -9.08 -5.80
N ILE A 66 8.41 -8.19 -5.11
CA ILE A 66 6.97 -7.96 -5.37
C ILE A 66 6.76 -7.48 -6.81
N GLU A 67 7.68 -6.69 -7.33
CA GLU A 67 7.65 -6.20 -8.71
C GLU A 67 7.73 -7.33 -9.74
N ASP A 68 8.49 -8.39 -9.45
CA ASP A 68 8.58 -9.56 -10.34
C ASP A 68 7.23 -10.26 -10.51
N ILE A 69 6.31 -10.03 -9.55
CA ILE A 69 4.96 -10.57 -9.55
C ILE A 69 3.99 -9.61 -10.23
N PHE A 70 3.98 -8.34 -9.80
CA PHE A 70 3.00 -7.37 -10.29
C PHE A 70 3.30 -6.85 -11.68
N THR A 71 4.58 -6.57 -12.00
CA THR A 71 4.95 -5.99 -13.29
C THR A 71 4.41 -6.79 -14.48
N PRO A 72 4.59 -8.12 -14.57
CA PRO A 72 4.04 -8.89 -15.71
C PRO A 72 2.51 -8.94 -15.71
N LEU A 73 1.87 -9.01 -14.54
CA LEU A 73 0.41 -9.00 -14.44
C LEU A 73 -0.17 -7.65 -14.87
N ASP A 74 0.35 -6.56 -14.30
CA ASP A 74 -0.14 -5.20 -14.56
C ASP A 74 0.09 -4.81 -16.02
N ARG A 75 1.21 -5.22 -16.61
CA ARG A 75 1.47 -5.01 -18.03
C ARG A 75 0.44 -5.72 -18.92
N CYS A 76 0.19 -7.02 -18.65
CA CYS A 76 -0.81 -7.77 -19.41
C CYS A 76 -2.22 -7.22 -19.23
N LEU A 77 -2.57 -6.77 -18.02
CA LEU A 77 -3.86 -6.11 -17.75
C LEU A 77 -3.99 -4.79 -18.51
N ALA A 78 -2.95 -3.95 -18.52
CA ALA A 78 -2.93 -2.68 -19.24
C ALA A 78 -3.06 -2.88 -20.75
N ASP A 79 -2.40 -3.89 -21.30
CA ASP A 79 -2.43 -4.23 -22.72
C ASP A 79 -3.67 -5.07 -23.09
N ASN A 80 -4.52 -5.44 -22.12
CA ASN A 80 -5.71 -6.31 -22.28
C ASN A 80 -5.39 -7.66 -22.91
N ILE A 81 -4.28 -8.28 -22.52
CA ILE A 81 -3.81 -9.59 -23.02
C ILE A 81 -3.74 -10.62 -21.90
N GLN A 82 -3.90 -11.89 -22.26
CA GLN A 82 -3.78 -13.00 -21.31
C GLN A 82 -2.33 -13.21 -20.88
N PHE A 83 -2.15 -13.66 -19.63
CA PHE A 83 -0.82 -13.98 -19.10
C PHE A 83 -0.68 -15.48 -18.86
N ARG A 84 0.10 -16.17 -19.71
CA ARG A 84 0.49 -17.57 -19.52
C ARG A 84 -0.68 -18.49 -19.14
N GLY A 85 -1.79 -18.37 -19.89
CA GLY A 85 -3.00 -19.14 -19.69
C GLY A 85 -4.00 -18.61 -18.64
N LEU A 86 -3.68 -17.51 -17.99
CA LEU A 86 -4.65 -16.79 -17.14
C LEU A 86 -5.47 -15.82 -18.00
N SER A 87 -6.79 -15.90 -17.91
CA SER A 87 -7.69 -14.89 -18.48
C SER A 87 -7.56 -13.56 -17.74
N ILE A 88 -8.07 -12.47 -18.33
CA ILE A 88 -8.10 -11.13 -17.68
C ILE A 88 -8.78 -11.21 -16.32
N GLU A 89 -9.93 -11.86 -16.22
CA GLU A 89 -10.66 -12.02 -14.97
C GLU A 89 -9.86 -12.79 -13.91
N GLN A 90 -9.18 -13.86 -14.32
CA GLN A 90 -8.32 -14.63 -13.42
C GLN A 90 -7.11 -13.81 -12.94
N MET A 91 -6.53 -12.99 -13.81
CA MET A 91 -5.44 -12.08 -13.44
C MET A 91 -5.90 -11.05 -12.41
N ILE A 92 -7.07 -10.42 -12.61
CA ILE A 92 -7.64 -9.46 -11.65
C ILE A 92 -7.84 -10.14 -10.30
N LYS A 93 -8.52 -11.29 -10.26
CA LYS A 93 -8.74 -12.04 -9.01
C LYS A 93 -7.43 -12.43 -8.31
N THR A 94 -6.44 -12.84 -9.09
CA THR A 94 -5.13 -13.22 -8.54
C THR A 94 -4.39 -12.01 -7.98
N ARG A 95 -4.44 -10.89 -8.70
CA ARG A 95 -3.85 -9.62 -8.28
C ARG A 95 -4.46 -9.12 -6.96
N ASP A 96 -5.79 -9.12 -6.87
CA ASP A 96 -6.51 -8.71 -5.66
C ASP A 96 -6.18 -9.63 -4.47
N ALA A 97 -6.12 -10.95 -4.70
CA ALA A 97 -5.70 -11.90 -3.68
C ALA A 97 -4.29 -11.61 -3.14
N ILE A 98 -3.35 -11.24 -4.02
CA ILE A 98 -1.99 -10.91 -3.62
C ILE A 98 -1.95 -9.61 -2.82
N PHE A 99 -2.70 -8.58 -3.22
CA PHE A 99 -2.83 -7.34 -2.45
C PHE A 99 -3.36 -7.60 -1.04
N ASN A 100 -4.40 -8.42 -0.91
CA ASN A 100 -4.96 -8.80 0.39
C ASN A 100 -3.91 -9.52 1.25
N ILE A 101 -3.19 -10.48 0.69
CA ILE A 101 -2.14 -11.23 1.40
C ILE A 101 -1.03 -10.28 1.90
N ILE A 102 -0.57 -9.36 1.05
CA ILE A 102 0.46 -8.38 1.41
C ILE A 102 -0.05 -7.46 2.53
N GLY A 103 -1.27 -6.92 2.39
CA GLY A 103 -1.88 -6.07 3.40
C GLY A 103 -2.02 -6.76 4.76
N MET A 104 -2.48 -8.02 4.76
CA MET A 104 -2.57 -8.85 5.96
C MET A 104 -1.19 -9.12 6.57
N ALA A 105 -0.19 -9.42 5.75
CA ALA A 105 1.18 -9.66 6.24
C ALA A 105 1.78 -8.41 6.88
N ILE A 106 1.67 -7.24 6.25
CA ILE A 106 2.15 -5.97 6.80
C ILE A 106 1.47 -5.68 8.15
N LYS A 107 0.15 -5.86 8.22
CA LYS A 107 -0.63 -5.69 9.47
C LYS A 107 -0.10 -6.59 10.57
N GLU A 108 0.12 -7.87 10.28
CA GLU A 108 0.61 -8.84 11.25
C GLU A 108 2.03 -8.50 11.73
N ILE A 109 2.93 -8.13 10.83
CA ILE A 109 4.30 -7.73 11.15
C ILE A 109 4.30 -6.53 12.09
N LEU A 110 3.49 -5.51 11.80
CA LEU A 110 3.36 -4.32 12.64
C LEU A 110 2.80 -4.65 14.03
N ASN A 111 1.83 -5.57 14.11
CA ASN A 111 1.27 -6.04 15.38
C ASN A 111 2.29 -6.79 16.24
N ARG A 112 3.11 -7.62 15.61
CA ARG A 112 4.16 -8.40 16.32
C ARG A 112 5.28 -7.51 16.84
N LYS A 113 5.74 -6.58 16.01
CA LYS A 113 6.92 -5.75 16.34
C LYS A 113 6.61 -4.65 17.37
N ARG A 114 5.39 -4.11 17.41
CA ARG A 114 4.91 -3.09 18.39
C ARG A 114 5.90 -1.95 18.65
N LYS A 115 6.63 -1.51 17.63
CA LYS A 115 7.60 -0.43 17.77
C LYS A 115 6.92 0.93 17.94
N SER A 116 7.66 1.88 18.50
CA SER A 116 7.19 3.26 18.62
C SER A 116 6.96 3.88 17.25
N LYS A 117 5.86 4.64 17.14
CA LYS A 117 5.47 5.41 15.95
C LYS A 117 5.55 6.91 16.21
N GLU A 118 6.17 7.31 17.31
CA GLU A 118 6.19 8.70 17.77
C GLU A 118 6.73 9.68 16.71
N TYR A 119 7.76 9.30 15.98
CA TYR A 119 8.31 10.17 14.92
C TYR A 119 7.33 10.34 13.75
N ILE A 120 6.52 9.31 13.43
CA ILE A 120 5.44 9.40 12.42
C ILE A 120 4.36 10.34 12.91
N ASP A 121 3.96 10.23 14.18
CA ASP A 121 2.96 11.08 14.78
C ASP A 121 3.44 12.55 14.87
N ASN A 122 4.70 12.76 15.20
CA ASN A 122 5.31 14.10 15.19
C ASN A 122 5.36 14.70 13.79
N PHE A 123 5.69 13.89 12.78
CA PHE A 123 5.70 14.34 11.39
C PHE A 123 4.28 14.62 10.89
N ALA A 124 3.31 13.76 11.20
CA ALA A 124 1.90 13.99 10.87
C ALA A 124 1.37 15.28 11.51
N ARG A 125 1.69 15.52 12.80
CA ARG A 125 1.34 16.76 13.50
C ARG A 125 1.94 17.99 12.84
N TYR A 126 3.21 17.91 12.41
CA TYR A 126 3.87 18.96 11.64
C TYR A 126 3.13 19.26 10.34
N LEU A 127 2.79 18.22 9.55
CA LEU A 127 2.07 18.37 8.28
C LEU A 127 0.70 19.03 8.51
N VAL A 128 -0.08 18.51 9.45
CA VAL A 128 -1.41 19.06 9.78
C VAL A 128 -1.32 20.50 10.26
N GLY A 129 -0.31 20.84 11.06
CA GLY A 129 -0.06 22.21 11.54
C GLY A 129 0.33 23.20 10.43
N LYS A 130 0.79 22.71 9.27
CA LYS A 130 1.09 23.53 8.09
C LYS A 130 -0.10 23.70 7.15
N CYS A 131 -1.14 22.86 7.27
CA CYS A 131 -2.30 22.93 6.40
C CYS A 131 -3.06 24.23 6.59
N SER A 132 -3.54 24.80 5.50
CA SER A 132 -4.40 25.98 5.52
C SER A 132 -5.80 25.61 6.03
N LYS A 133 -6.54 26.61 6.50
CA LYS A 133 -7.95 26.43 6.86
C LYS A 133 -8.72 25.94 5.62
N ARG A 134 -9.44 24.84 5.76
CA ARG A 134 -10.26 24.24 4.69
C ARG A 134 -11.56 25.00 4.43
N LEU A 135 -11.46 26.32 4.23
CA LEU A 135 -12.58 27.20 3.93
C LEU A 135 -12.68 27.36 2.40
N GLY A 136 -13.68 26.75 1.80
CA GLY A 136 -13.87 26.77 0.34
C GLY A 136 -13.01 25.76 -0.43
N GLY A 137 -13.23 25.58 -1.73
CA GLY A 137 -12.59 24.56 -2.56
C GLY A 137 -11.11 24.77 -2.90
N ASN A 138 -10.50 25.88 -2.48
CA ASN A 138 -9.15 26.27 -2.92
C ASN A 138 -8.01 25.77 -2.03
N TYR A 139 -8.25 24.83 -1.10
CA TYR A 139 -7.20 24.31 -0.21
C TYR A 139 -6.03 23.67 -0.97
N ARG A 140 -6.28 23.03 -2.12
CA ARG A 140 -5.25 22.42 -2.98
C ARG A 140 -4.20 23.43 -3.45
N LEU A 141 -4.63 24.66 -3.74
CA LEU A 141 -3.73 25.74 -4.15
C LEU A 141 -3.00 26.37 -2.97
N ASN A 142 -3.63 26.36 -1.79
CA ASN A 142 -3.17 27.09 -0.61
C ASN A 142 -2.33 26.24 0.35
N ASP A 143 -2.46 24.91 0.32
CA ASP A 143 -1.65 24.05 1.19
C ASP A 143 -0.16 24.16 0.81
N PRO A 144 0.69 24.49 1.78
CA PRO A 144 2.11 24.68 1.54
C PRO A 144 2.90 23.38 1.48
N VAL A 145 2.27 22.25 1.86
CA VAL A 145 2.92 20.94 1.94
C VAL A 145 2.17 19.89 1.15
N SER A 146 2.93 18.99 0.52
CA SER A 146 2.42 17.80 -0.14
C SER A 146 3.32 16.61 0.21
N VAL A 147 2.76 15.41 0.22
CA VAL A 147 3.49 14.18 0.48
C VAL A 147 3.30 13.23 -0.69
N ILE A 148 4.39 12.68 -1.20
CA ILE A 148 4.41 11.55 -2.12
C ILE A 148 4.92 10.36 -1.33
N SER A 149 4.08 9.32 -1.16
CA SER A 149 4.47 8.09 -0.48
C SER A 149 4.43 6.93 -1.46
N THR A 150 5.52 6.15 -1.48
CA THR A 150 5.61 4.88 -2.20
C THR A 150 5.50 3.68 -1.26
N ASN A 151 5.09 3.91 -0.01
CA ASN A 151 4.98 2.88 1.01
C ASN A 151 3.72 2.04 0.80
N TRP A 152 3.83 0.76 1.12
CA TRP A 152 2.70 -0.16 1.15
C TRP A 152 1.94 -0.12 2.48
N ASP A 153 2.52 0.49 3.51
CA ASP A 153 1.87 0.71 4.79
C ASP A 153 1.11 2.05 4.82
N ILE A 154 0.13 2.12 5.69
CA ILE A 154 -0.72 3.29 5.89
C ILE A 154 -0.45 3.99 7.23
N LEU A 155 0.76 3.84 7.79
CA LEU A 155 1.07 4.37 9.12
C LEU A 155 0.97 5.88 9.17
N LEU A 156 1.53 6.56 8.17
CA LEU A 156 1.46 8.01 8.08
C LEU A 156 0.04 8.50 7.81
N ASP A 157 -0.68 7.84 6.89
CA ASP A 157 -2.07 8.18 6.56
C ASP A 157 -2.96 8.13 7.80
N ASN A 158 -2.87 7.05 8.58
CA ASN A 158 -3.62 6.89 9.82
C ASN A 158 -3.26 7.97 10.85
N SER A 159 -1.97 8.31 10.97
CA SER A 159 -1.52 9.34 11.90
C SER A 159 -2.00 10.74 11.47
N ILE A 160 -1.90 11.07 10.18
CA ILE A 160 -2.45 12.32 9.62
C ILE A 160 -3.96 12.38 9.87
N TYR A 161 -4.69 11.30 9.53
CA TYR A 161 -6.13 11.24 9.72
C TYR A 161 -6.52 11.50 11.18
N ASN A 162 -5.85 10.85 12.13
CA ASN A 162 -6.12 11.03 13.55
C ASN A 162 -5.88 12.48 14.01
N HIS A 163 -4.78 13.11 13.57
CA HIS A 163 -4.51 14.50 13.92
C HIS A 163 -5.49 15.48 13.27
N ILE A 164 -5.92 15.23 12.02
CA ILE A 164 -6.95 16.05 11.38
C ILE A 164 -8.28 15.91 12.11
N GLN A 165 -8.69 14.69 12.47
CA GLN A 165 -9.94 14.45 13.19
C GLN A 165 -9.96 15.15 14.55
N GLN A 166 -8.84 15.15 15.27
CA GLN A 166 -8.72 15.85 16.56
C GLN A 166 -8.76 17.37 16.40
N SER A 167 -8.13 17.91 15.36
CA SER A 167 -8.02 19.35 15.13
C SER A 167 -9.21 19.95 14.39
N PHE A 168 -9.86 19.17 13.53
CA PHE A 168 -10.91 19.64 12.62
C PHE A 168 -12.00 18.58 12.40
N PRO A 169 -12.75 18.15 13.43
CA PRO A 169 -13.62 16.97 13.39
C PRO A 169 -14.71 17.02 12.31
N GLN A 170 -15.13 18.18 11.86
CA GLN A 170 -16.19 18.33 10.85
C GLN A 170 -15.66 18.51 9.42
N ARG A 171 -14.33 18.61 9.20
CA ARG A 171 -13.72 18.98 7.92
C ARG A 171 -12.43 18.24 7.62
N ALA A 172 -12.31 17.06 8.18
CA ALA A 172 -11.12 16.22 8.02
C ALA A 172 -11.09 15.61 6.61
N VAL A 173 -10.34 16.19 5.71
CA VAL A 173 -10.13 15.68 4.36
C VAL A 173 -8.63 15.53 4.12
N VAL A 174 -8.19 14.32 3.90
CA VAL A 174 -6.90 14.05 3.24
C VAL A 174 -7.18 13.99 1.76
N ASP A 175 -6.61 14.91 0.99
CA ASP A 175 -6.72 14.90 -0.45
C ASP A 175 -5.59 14.03 -1.02
N TYR A 176 -5.94 12.85 -1.51
CA TYR A 176 -4.99 11.93 -2.15
C TYR A 176 -4.64 12.32 -3.58
N CYS A 177 -5.08 13.50 -4.05
CA CYS A 177 -4.83 13.97 -5.42
C CYS A 177 -5.26 12.97 -6.50
N CYS A 178 -6.24 12.14 -6.21
CA CYS A 178 -6.81 11.21 -7.17
C CYS A 178 -7.73 12.00 -8.11
N TYR A 179 -7.20 12.42 -9.26
CA TYR A 179 -8.01 12.99 -10.33
C TYR A 179 -8.62 11.84 -11.12
N ILE A 180 -9.94 11.71 -11.04
CA ILE A 180 -10.68 10.92 -12.02
C ILE A 180 -10.83 11.82 -13.26
N SER A 181 -9.94 11.66 -14.23
CA SER A 181 -9.92 12.44 -15.46
C SER A 181 -11.13 12.17 -16.39
N SER A 182 -12.05 11.29 -16.00
CA SER A 182 -13.20 10.87 -16.79
C SER A 182 -14.53 11.50 -16.38
N LEU A 183 -14.57 12.33 -15.36
CA LEU A 183 -15.73 13.17 -15.12
C LEU A 183 -15.54 14.47 -15.92
N GLU A 184 -15.70 14.40 -17.25
CA GLU A 184 -16.13 15.57 -18.00
C GLU A 184 -17.46 15.99 -17.39
N GLU A 185 -17.47 17.11 -16.68
CA GLU A 185 -18.69 17.83 -16.41
C GLU A 185 -19.28 18.14 -17.79
N LYS A 186 -20.31 17.40 -18.17
CA LYS A 186 -21.18 17.81 -19.26
C LYS A 186 -22.02 18.93 -18.69
N ASP A 187 -21.71 20.14 -19.14
CA ASP A 187 -22.58 21.33 -19.06
C ASP A 187 -23.99 21.05 -19.59
#